data_57cfbd2b6bad946bd109616c7dba9431
#
_entry.id   57cfbd2b6bad946bd109616c7dba9431
#
_cell.length_a   1.000
_cell.length_b   1.000
_cell.length_c   1.000
_cell.angle_alpha   90.00
_cell.angle_beta   90.00
_cell.angle_gamma   90.00
#
_symmetry.space_group_name_H-M   'P 1'
#
loop_
_entity.id
_entity.type
_entity.pdbx_description
1 polymer ?
#
loop_
_entity_poly.entity_id
_entity_poly.type
_entity_poly.pdbx_seq_one_letter_code
_entity_poly.pdbx_strand_id
1 'polypeptide(L)'
;MKITVIPTPYYAANCVVLVADGEPAALVVDPSAGVQDKIREVLVASQAYVGAVLATHGHPDHVWDCAEVASWAPETPAPTWIPAPDRYRMNDPASHIPMPVPPSIGPWVKPTDLRDFPGGSVEVLPGIWMKMVPAPGHSEGSAVFIGHCDIEVEMKGQTVFSSSTPVPWALSADVLFAGSVGRTDLAGGDETQMRHSLRTISHALDPATLLIPGHGPTTVLSHEIETNPYLRRARTLG
;
A
#
# COMPACT_ATOMS: atom_id res chain seq x y z
N MET A 1 11.49 -5.74 11.87
CA MET A 1 10.84 -4.54 11.28
C MET A 1 9.45 -4.37 11.88
N LYS A 2 9.08 -3.16 12.31
CA LYS A 2 7.71 -2.85 12.77
C LYS A 2 6.88 -2.31 11.62
N ILE A 3 5.65 -2.84 11.47
CA ILE A 3 4.65 -2.40 10.49
C ILE A 3 3.39 -1.98 11.24
N THR A 4 2.99 -0.73 11.13
CA THR A 4 1.77 -0.22 11.76
C THR A 4 0.73 0.08 10.70
N VAL A 5 -0.42 -0.60 10.76
CA VAL A 5 -1.55 -0.41 9.85
C VAL A 5 -2.57 0.52 10.50
N ILE A 6 -2.86 1.64 9.85
CA ILE A 6 -3.72 2.71 10.33
C ILE A 6 -4.91 2.84 9.38
N PRO A 7 -6.10 2.31 9.71
CA PRO A 7 -7.30 2.58 8.93
C PRO A 7 -7.64 4.07 8.95
N THR A 8 -7.79 4.66 7.77
CA THR A 8 -8.01 6.10 7.61
C THR A 8 -9.50 6.43 7.67
N PRO A 9 -9.88 7.67 8.01
CA PRO A 9 -11.28 8.08 7.98
C PRO A 9 -11.84 8.20 6.56
N TYR A 10 -10.99 8.39 5.55
CA TYR A 10 -11.39 8.53 4.14
C TYR A 10 -11.45 7.14 3.49
N TYR A 11 -12.67 6.66 3.23
CA TYR A 11 -13.02 5.33 2.67
C TYR A 11 -12.40 4.13 3.38
N ALA A 12 -11.89 4.32 4.62
CA ALA A 12 -11.26 3.27 5.42
C ALA A 12 -10.07 2.57 4.72
N ALA A 13 -9.36 3.31 3.86
CA ALA A 13 -8.10 2.85 3.30
C ALA A 13 -7.07 2.62 4.41
N ASN A 14 -6.17 1.70 4.24
CA ASN A 14 -5.09 1.41 5.19
C ASN A 14 -3.84 2.22 4.83
N CYS A 15 -3.52 3.23 5.64
CA CYS A 15 -2.18 3.80 5.64
C CYS A 15 -1.24 2.87 6.42
N VAL A 16 -0.05 2.61 5.91
CA VAL A 16 0.92 1.70 6.54
C VAL A 16 2.24 2.42 6.80
N VAL A 17 2.73 2.33 8.04
CA VAL A 17 4.05 2.87 8.42
C VAL A 17 5.00 1.71 8.69
N LEU A 18 6.11 1.66 7.96
CA LEU A 18 7.17 0.67 8.11
C LEU A 18 8.41 1.33 8.70
N VAL A 19 8.96 0.72 9.76
CA VAL A 19 10.21 1.16 10.41
C VAL A 19 11.10 -0.08 10.60
N ALA A 20 12.28 -0.07 9.97
CA ALA A 20 13.25 -1.16 10.14
C ALA A 20 13.92 -1.06 11.52
N ASP A 21 14.32 -2.19 12.09
CA ASP A 21 14.91 -2.24 13.41
C ASP A 21 16.26 -1.51 13.42
N GLY A 22 16.43 -0.59 14.36
CA GLY A 22 17.63 0.23 14.51
C GLY A 22 17.73 1.39 13.51
N GLU A 23 16.80 1.56 12.58
CA GLU A 23 16.81 2.63 11.59
C GLU A 23 15.78 3.71 11.93
N PRO A 24 16.15 5.00 11.85
CA PRO A 24 15.23 6.08 12.19
C PRO A 24 14.36 6.56 11.02
N ALA A 25 14.57 6.03 9.81
CA ALA A 25 13.80 6.43 8.63
C ALA A 25 12.58 5.53 8.43
N ALA A 26 11.39 6.11 8.39
CA ALA A 26 10.13 5.44 8.15
C ALA A 26 9.71 5.54 6.67
N LEU A 27 9.18 4.45 6.11
CA LEU A 27 8.40 4.45 4.89
C LEU A 27 6.92 4.58 5.25
N VAL A 28 6.27 5.63 4.73
CA VAL A 28 4.83 5.81 4.89
C VAL A 28 4.14 5.46 3.58
N VAL A 29 3.23 4.49 3.64
CA VAL A 29 2.50 3.95 2.47
C VAL A 29 1.06 4.41 2.52
N ASP A 30 0.56 4.88 1.40
CA ASP A 30 -0.82 5.32 1.20
C ASP A 30 -1.33 6.30 2.29
N PRO A 31 -0.63 7.42 2.53
CA PRO A 31 -1.13 8.43 3.46
C PRO A 31 -2.37 9.13 2.89
N SER A 32 -3.52 8.64 3.30
CA SER A 32 -4.83 9.14 2.92
C SER A 32 -5.24 10.36 3.77
N ALA A 33 -6.29 11.02 3.35
CA ALA A 33 -6.78 12.21 4.05
C ALA A 33 -7.21 11.94 5.49
N GLY A 34 -6.75 12.81 6.42
CA GLY A 34 -7.13 12.79 7.83
C GLY A 34 -6.40 11.76 8.69
N VAL A 35 -5.28 11.22 8.21
CA VAL A 35 -4.47 10.23 8.94
C VAL A 35 -3.23 10.83 9.61
N GLN A 36 -2.97 12.12 9.40
CA GLN A 36 -1.73 12.80 9.79
C GLN A 36 -1.39 12.63 11.27
N ASP A 37 -2.34 12.86 12.17
CA ASP A 37 -2.09 12.76 13.62
C ASP A 37 -1.69 11.35 14.03
N LYS A 38 -2.31 10.34 13.44
CA LYS A 38 -1.97 8.94 13.71
C LYS A 38 -0.59 8.56 13.18
N ILE A 39 -0.20 9.05 12.00
CA ILE A 39 1.16 8.87 11.49
C ILE A 39 2.16 9.52 12.46
N ARG A 40 1.92 10.76 12.92
CA ARG A 40 2.79 11.46 13.88
C ARG A 40 2.94 10.69 15.20
N GLU A 41 1.83 10.15 15.74
CA GLU A 41 1.86 9.29 16.94
C GLU A 41 2.81 8.09 16.74
N VAL A 42 2.71 7.40 15.59
CA VAL A 42 3.57 6.26 15.25
C VAL A 42 5.02 6.66 15.11
N LEU A 43 5.30 7.75 14.39
CA LEU A 43 6.67 8.26 14.20
C LEU A 43 7.33 8.62 15.54
N VAL A 44 6.61 9.30 16.43
CA VAL A 44 7.11 9.65 17.77
C VAL A 44 7.37 8.39 18.59
N ALA A 45 6.42 7.44 18.63
CA ALA A 45 6.57 6.19 19.37
C ALA A 45 7.76 5.33 18.87
N SER A 46 8.05 5.39 17.57
CA SER A 46 9.16 4.67 16.93
C SER A 46 10.45 5.47 16.89
N GLN A 47 10.47 6.71 17.39
CA GLN A 47 11.59 7.65 17.27
C GLN A 47 12.08 7.80 15.81
N ALA A 48 11.13 7.80 14.87
CA ALA A 48 11.40 7.82 13.44
C ALA A 48 10.98 9.14 12.78
N TYR A 49 11.56 9.41 11.62
CA TYR A 49 11.15 10.51 10.71
C TYR A 49 10.72 9.95 9.36
N VAL A 50 9.99 10.74 8.57
CA VAL A 50 9.58 10.33 7.22
C VAL A 50 10.79 10.32 6.30
N GLY A 51 11.21 9.13 5.86
CA GLY A 51 12.32 8.96 4.92
C GLY A 51 11.84 8.84 3.46
N ALA A 52 10.66 8.25 3.26
CA ALA A 52 10.02 8.12 1.95
C ALA A 52 8.51 7.95 2.10
N VAL A 53 7.78 8.24 1.01
CA VAL A 53 6.35 7.96 0.85
C VAL A 53 6.17 7.02 -0.33
N LEU A 54 5.25 6.06 -0.22
CA LEU A 54 4.86 5.16 -1.31
C LEU A 54 3.35 5.25 -1.52
N ALA A 55 2.93 5.55 -2.73
CA ALA A 55 1.56 5.35 -3.18
C ALA A 55 1.48 4.01 -3.92
N THR A 56 0.60 3.10 -3.46
CA THR A 56 0.45 1.79 -4.10
C THR A 56 -0.23 1.88 -5.45
N HIS A 57 -1.09 2.88 -5.63
CA HIS A 57 -1.75 3.27 -6.86
C HIS A 57 -2.30 4.71 -6.72
N GLY A 58 -2.91 5.27 -7.77
CA GLY A 58 -3.24 6.70 -7.86
C GLY A 58 -4.65 7.10 -7.45
N HIS A 59 -5.39 6.30 -6.64
CA HIS A 59 -6.72 6.70 -6.15
C HIS A 59 -6.64 7.67 -4.97
N PRO A 60 -7.60 8.62 -4.87
CA PRO A 60 -7.53 9.71 -3.88
C PRO A 60 -7.48 9.25 -2.43
N ASP A 61 -8.15 8.16 -2.08
CA ASP A 61 -8.17 7.60 -0.74
C ASP A 61 -6.85 6.91 -0.33
N HIS A 62 -5.88 6.82 -1.23
CA HIS A 62 -4.53 6.34 -0.97
C HIS A 62 -3.47 7.44 -1.02
N VAL A 63 -3.71 8.53 -1.76
CA VAL A 63 -2.64 9.49 -2.07
C VAL A 63 -2.82 10.88 -1.47
N TRP A 64 -3.99 11.21 -0.89
CA TRP A 64 -4.38 12.60 -0.63
C TRP A 64 -3.39 13.39 0.22
N ASP A 65 -2.78 12.78 1.23
CA ASP A 65 -1.83 13.43 2.13
C ASP A 65 -0.36 13.13 1.78
N CYS A 66 -0.06 12.55 0.60
CA CYS A 66 1.32 12.23 0.21
C CYS A 66 2.25 13.45 0.27
N ALA A 67 1.82 14.60 -0.25
CA ALA A 67 2.65 15.82 -0.26
C ALA A 67 2.87 16.38 1.16
N GLU A 68 1.81 16.39 1.97
CA GLU A 68 1.88 16.84 3.38
C GLU A 68 2.83 15.95 4.16
N VAL A 69 2.66 14.62 4.11
CA VAL A 69 3.50 13.68 4.84
C VAL A 69 4.95 13.73 4.35
N ALA A 70 5.19 13.84 3.03
CA ALA A 70 6.52 13.99 2.49
C ALA A 70 7.24 15.26 3.00
N SER A 71 6.47 16.33 3.27
CA SER A 71 7.03 17.60 3.78
C SER A 71 7.58 17.51 5.21
N TRP A 72 7.27 16.45 5.95
CA TRP A 72 7.77 16.26 7.33
C TRP A 72 9.18 15.69 7.41
N ALA A 73 9.80 15.36 6.28
CA ALA A 73 11.19 14.93 6.25
C ALA A 73 12.13 16.05 6.72
N PRO A 74 13.28 15.72 7.38
CA PRO A 74 14.08 16.70 8.12
C PRO A 74 14.72 17.83 7.27
N GLU A 75 15.11 17.53 6.03
CA GLU A 75 15.90 18.49 5.23
C GLU A 75 15.14 18.98 4.00
N THR A 76 14.66 18.04 3.18
CA THR A 76 13.90 18.30 1.96
C THR A 76 12.70 17.35 1.95
N PRO A 77 11.61 17.68 1.23
CA PRO A 77 10.48 16.76 1.13
C PRO A 77 10.94 15.36 0.70
N ALA A 78 10.48 14.35 1.42
CA ALA A 78 10.80 12.95 1.13
C ALA A 78 10.35 12.56 -0.29
N PRO A 79 11.09 11.67 -0.99
CA PRO A 79 10.63 11.15 -2.26
C PRO A 79 9.29 10.42 -2.10
N THR A 80 8.38 10.67 -3.04
CA THR A 80 7.11 9.95 -3.14
C THR A 80 7.18 9.02 -4.34
N TRP A 81 7.08 7.71 -4.06
CA TRP A 81 7.11 6.67 -5.09
C TRP A 81 5.71 6.26 -5.50
N ILE A 82 5.52 5.97 -6.79
CA ILE A 82 4.27 5.44 -7.34
C ILE A 82 4.59 4.49 -8.51
N PRO A 83 3.78 3.45 -8.78
CA PRO A 83 3.89 2.69 -10.01
C PRO A 83 3.71 3.60 -11.24
N ALA A 84 4.64 3.51 -12.21
CA ALA A 84 4.69 4.41 -13.36
C ALA A 84 3.35 4.55 -14.14
N PRO A 85 2.55 3.48 -14.36
CA PRO A 85 1.28 3.62 -15.10
C PRO A 85 0.25 4.51 -14.40
N ASP A 86 0.29 4.64 -13.06
CA ASP A 86 -0.64 5.48 -12.30
C ASP A 86 -0.10 6.90 -12.01
N ARG A 87 1.14 7.20 -12.41
CA ARG A 87 1.76 8.51 -12.15
C ARG A 87 0.93 9.69 -12.65
N TYR A 88 0.26 9.54 -13.79
CA TYR A 88 -0.57 10.59 -14.38
C TYR A 88 -1.75 10.98 -13.50
N ARG A 89 -2.27 10.04 -12.69
CA ARG A 89 -3.37 10.26 -11.75
C ARG A 89 -3.02 11.27 -10.66
N MET A 90 -1.72 11.37 -10.33
CA MET A 90 -1.22 12.35 -9.36
C MET A 90 -1.32 13.82 -9.83
N ASN A 91 -1.76 14.08 -11.06
CA ASN A 91 -2.07 15.46 -11.48
C ASN A 91 -3.41 15.93 -10.90
N ASP A 92 -4.41 15.05 -10.85
CA ASP A 92 -5.74 15.28 -10.26
C ASP A 92 -6.39 13.94 -9.92
N PRO A 93 -6.08 13.37 -8.74
CA PRO A 93 -6.61 12.05 -8.36
C PRO A 93 -8.13 11.98 -8.33
N ALA A 94 -8.79 13.07 -7.94
CA ALA A 94 -10.25 13.12 -7.81
C ALA A 94 -10.98 13.01 -9.15
N SER A 95 -10.35 13.41 -10.26
CA SER A 95 -10.96 13.34 -11.59
C SER A 95 -11.12 11.91 -12.11
N HIS A 96 -10.47 10.93 -11.48
CA HIS A 96 -10.48 9.53 -11.92
C HIS A 96 -11.49 8.65 -11.18
N ILE A 97 -12.21 9.21 -10.21
CA ILE A 97 -13.27 8.49 -9.49
C ILE A 97 -14.57 9.29 -9.48
N PRO A 98 -15.73 8.63 -9.60
CA PRO A 98 -17.03 9.33 -9.63
C PRO A 98 -17.55 9.72 -8.24
N MET A 99 -16.68 9.81 -7.24
CA MET A 99 -17.05 10.12 -5.85
C MET A 99 -16.52 11.50 -5.46
N PRO A 100 -17.37 12.36 -4.87
CA PRO A 100 -16.93 13.67 -4.46
C PRO A 100 -15.95 13.57 -3.29
N VAL A 101 -14.89 14.37 -3.35
CA VAL A 101 -14.00 14.58 -2.20
C VAL A 101 -14.78 15.36 -1.14
N PRO A 102 -14.85 14.89 0.11
CA PRO A 102 -15.57 15.61 1.15
C PRO A 102 -15.01 17.04 1.34
N PRO A 103 -15.86 18.07 1.51
CA PRO A 103 -15.42 19.45 1.69
C PRO A 103 -14.51 19.68 2.92
N SER A 104 -14.55 18.77 3.89
CA SER A 104 -13.69 18.79 5.08
C SER A 104 -12.23 18.38 4.78
N ILE A 105 -11.99 17.78 3.62
CA ILE A 105 -10.67 17.41 3.16
C ILE A 105 -10.12 18.62 2.38
N GLY A 106 -8.93 19.08 2.72
CA GLY A 106 -8.26 20.19 2.02
C GLY A 106 -8.04 19.90 0.53
N PRO A 107 -7.60 20.91 -0.24
CA PRO A 107 -7.34 20.72 -1.66
C PRO A 107 -6.20 19.72 -1.87
N TRP A 108 -6.26 19.01 -2.99
CA TRP A 108 -5.14 18.16 -3.44
C TRP A 108 -3.86 18.96 -3.65
N VAL A 109 -2.77 18.45 -3.13
CA VAL A 109 -1.42 18.98 -3.37
C VAL A 109 -0.55 17.85 -3.93
N LYS A 110 -0.01 18.08 -5.13
CA LYS A 110 0.88 17.11 -5.76
C LYS A 110 2.25 17.08 -5.05
N PRO A 111 2.81 15.90 -4.73
CA PRO A 111 4.16 15.78 -4.20
C PRO A 111 5.20 16.43 -5.13
N THR A 112 6.16 17.18 -4.56
CA THR A 112 7.19 17.88 -5.33
C THR A 112 8.26 16.95 -5.89
N ASP A 113 8.61 15.88 -5.16
CA ASP A 113 9.54 14.83 -5.59
C ASP A 113 8.78 13.52 -5.86
N LEU A 114 8.04 13.48 -6.95
CA LEU A 114 7.29 12.31 -7.39
C LEU A 114 8.14 11.46 -8.33
N ARG A 115 8.35 10.20 -7.97
CA ARG A 115 9.19 9.23 -8.68
C ARG A 115 8.44 7.98 -9.07
N ASP A 116 8.84 7.36 -10.17
CA ASP A 116 8.36 6.02 -10.53
C ASP A 116 9.04 4.98 -9.65
N PHE A 117 8.25 4.03 -9.10
CA PHE A 117 8.84 2.96 -8.31
C PHE A 117 9.72 2.09 -9.21
N PRO A 118 11.00 1.85 -8.84
CA PRO A 118 11.94 1.12 -9.70
C PRO A 118 11.57 -0.36 -9.84
N GLY A 119 12.02 -0.97 -10.93
CA GLY A 119 11.90 -2.41 -11.13
C GLY A 119 12.91 -3.21 -10.30
N GLY A 120 12.63 -4.50 -10.13
CA GLY A 120 13.50 -5.40 -9.38
C GLY A 120 13.29 -5.31 -7.87
N SER A 121 14.26 -5.85 -7.10
CA SER A 121 14.30 -5.71 -5.64
C SER A 121 15.13 -4.49 -5.29
N VAL A 122 14.57 -3.58 -4.50
CA VAL A 122 15.19 -2.31 -4.12
C VAL A 122 15.18 -2.12 -2.61
N GLU A 123 16.24 -1.54 -2.10
CA GLU A 123 16.25 -0.95 -0.77
C GLU A 123 15.65 0.46 -0.86
N VAL A 124 14.39 0.59 -0.44
CA VAL A 124 13.65 1.87 -0.48
C VAL A 124 14.19 2.83 0.58
N LEU A 125 14.48 2.30 1.75
CA LEU A 125 15.15 2.95 2.88
C LEU A 125 16.06 1.92 3.54
N PRO A 126 17.07 2.33 4.34
CA PRO A 126 17.92 1.39 5.06
C PRO A 126 17.10 0.32 5.79
N GLY A 127 17.38 -0.95 5.50
CA GLY A 127 16.68 -2.10 6.07
C GLY A 127 15.28 -2.39 5.52
N ILE A 128 14.73 -1.59 4.61
CA ILE A 128 13.43 -1.82 3.97
C ILE A 128 13.61 -2.22 2.51
N TRP A 129 13.64 -3.51 2.26
CA TRP A 129 13.76 -4.09 0.93
C TRP A 129 12.41 -4.52 0.39
N MET A 130 12.09 -4.07 -0.83
CA MET A 130 10.83 -4.39 -1.49
C MET A 130 11.02 -4.70 -2.97
N LYS A 131 10.13 -5.52 -3.51
CA LYS A 131 9.99 -5.77 -4.95
C LYS A 131 8.54 -5.48 -5.35
N MET A 132 8.36 -4.62 -6.34
CA MET A 132 7.05 -4.37 -6.95
C MET A 132 6.71 -5.48 -7.95
N VAL A 133 5.51 -6.03 -7.82
CA VAL A 133 4.89 -6.95 -8.78
C VAL A 133 3.69 -6.22 -9.38
N PRO A 134 3.76 -5.83 -10.67
CA PRO A 134 2.61 -5.22 -11.33
C PRO A 134 1.38 -6.13 -11.26
N ALA A 135 0.25 -5.56 -10.91
CA ALA A 135 -1.01 -6.27 -10.75
C ALA A 135 -2.19 -5.40 -11.22
N PRO A 136 -2.21 -5.00 -12.51
CA PRO A 136 -3.26 -4.13 -13.04
C PRO A 136 -4.64 -4.78 -12.98
N GLY A 137 -5.67 -3.93 -12.96
CA GLY A 137 -7.06 -4.35 -12.98
C GLY A 137 -7.97 -3.55 -12.04
N HIS A 138 -7.48 -3.09 -10.88
CA HIS A 138 -8.18 -2.06 -10.10
C HIS A 138 -7.86 -0.66 -10.66
N SER A 139 -6.60 -0.42 -10.98
CA SER A 139 -6.11 0.67 -11.82
C SER A 139 -5.06 0.13 -12.78
N GLU A 140 -4.59 0.94 -13.73
CA GLU A 140 -3.52 0.55 -14.65
C GLU A 140 -2.19 0.31 -13.94
N GLY A 141 -1.94 1.07 -12.86
CA GLY A 141 -0.70 1.00 -12.09
C GLY A 141 -0.79 0.18 -10.81
N SER A 142 -1.93 -0.43 -10.51
CA SER A 142 -2.05 -1.28 -9.32
C SER A 142 -0.92 -2.30 -9.23
N ALA A 143 -0.32 -2.44 -8.05
CA ALA A 143 0.82 -3.32 -7.82
C ALA A 143 0.77 -3.93 -6.42
N VAL A 144 1.46 -5.06 -6.25
CA VAL A 144 1.74 -5.69 -4.96
C VAL A 144 3.21 -5.48 -4.64
N PHE A 145 3.52 -5.03 -3.42
CA PHE A 145 4.90 -4.80 -2.97
C PHE A 145 5.26 -5.89 -1.95
N ILE A 146 6.25 -6.70 -2.28
CA ILE A 146 6.64 -7.87 -1.49
C ILE A 146 7.97 -7.65 -0.79
N GLY A 147 8.07 -8.12 0.44
CA GLY A 147 9.28 -8.14 1.24
C GLY A 147 9.44 -9.46 1.98
N HIS A 148 10.62 -9.63 2.61
CA HIS A 148 10.94 -10.83 3.36
C HIS A 148 11.89 -10.48 4.51
N CYS A 149 11.39 -10.47 5.72
CA CYS A 149 12.16 -10.25 6.97
C CYS A 149 11.33 -10.68 8.18
N ASP A 150 11.91 -10.60 9.37
CA ASP A 150 11.16 -10.67 10.62
C ASP A 150 10.32 -9.40 10.79
N ILE A 151 9.06 -9.58 11.20
CA ILE A 151 8.10 -8.49 11.29
C ILE A 151 7.21 -8.59 12.53
N GLU A 152 6.85 -7.43 13.05
CA GLU A 152 5.72 -7.24 13.95
C GLU A 152 4.70 -6.32 13.28
N VAL A 153 3.47 -6.77 13.15
CA VAL A 153 2.38 -6.01 12.53
C VAL A 153 1.37 -5.61 13.59
N GLU A 154 1.16 -4.31 13.72
CA GLU A 154 0.20 -3.72 14.63
C GLU A 154 -0.96 -3.09 13.83
N MET A 155 -2.20 -3.30 14.29
CA MET A 155 -3.39 -2.66 13.74
C MET A 155 -4.33 -2.27 14.88
N LYS A 156 -4.79 -1.02 14.90
CA LYS A 156 -5.68 -0.47 15.95
C LYS A 156 -5.13 -0.67 17.38
N GLY A 157 -3.81 -0.51 17.56
CA GLY A 157 -3.14 -0.66 18.85
C GLY A 157 -3.01 -2.10 19.34
N GLN A 158 -3.18 -3.09 18.48
CA GLN A 158 -3.01 -4.50 18.81
C GLN A 158 -2.04 -5.17 17.82
N THR A 159 -1.13 -5.99 18.33
CA THR A 159 -0.30 -6.85 17.49
C THR A 159 -1.20 -7.93 16.87
N VAL A 160 -1.31 -7.89 15.52
CA VAL A 160 -2.11 -8.85 14.74
C VAL A 160 -1.28 -9.96 14.12
N PHE A 161 0.03 -9.74 13.99
CA PHE A 161 0.99 -10.74 13.53
C PHE A 161 2.39 -10.42 14.08
N SER A 162 3.15 -11.46 14.43
CA SER A 162 4.57 -11.31 14.84
C SER A 162 5.37 -12.56 14.48
N SER A 163 6.57 -12.36 13.93
CA SER A 163 7.55 -13.41 13.69
C SER A 163 8.95 -12.89 13.98
N SER A 164 9.71 -13.65 14.76
CA SER A 164 11.12 -13.40 15.05
C SER A 164 12.08 -14.05 14.03
N THR A 165 11.54 -14.66 13.00
CA THR A 165 12.29 -15.21 11.86
C THR A 165 11.75 -14.59 10.56
N PRO A 166 12.59 -14.46 9.51
CA PRO A 166 12.15 -13.91 8.24
C PRO A 166 10.95 -14.65 7.67
N VAL A 167 9.91 -13.90 7.33
CA VAL A 167 8.67 -14.37 6.68
C VAL A 167 8.37 -13.54 5.45
N PRO A 168 7.74 -14.11 4.43
CA PRO A 168 7.25 -13.33 3.30
C PRO A 168 6.04 -12.49 3.73
N TRP A 169 6.04 -11.22 3.34
CA TRP A 169 4.93 -10.30 3.53
C TRP A 169 4.71 -9.46 2.27
N ALA A 170 3.50 -8.93 2.10
CA ALA A 170 3.17 -8.10 0.96
C ALA A 170 2.15 -7.00 1.32
N LEU A 171 2.38 -5.79 0.81
CA LEU A 171 1.34 -4.79 0.68
C LEU A 171 0.54 -5.18 -0.57
N SER A 172 -0.64 -5.77 -0.39
CA SER A 172 -1.48 -6.22 -1.50
C SER A 172 -2.36 -5.11 -2.08
N ALA A 173 -2.33 -3.93 -1.47
CA ALA A 173 -3.08 -2.76 -1.92
C ALA A 173 -4.55 -3.09 -2.28
N ASP A 174 -5.08 -2.50 -3.33
CA ASP A 174 -6.43 -2.76 -3.83
C ASP A 174 -6.47 -3.88 -4.89
N VAL A 175 -5.56 -4.84 -4.76
CA VAL A 175 -5.54 -6.04 -5.60
C VAL A 175 -6.24 -7.21 -4.91
N LEU A 176 -5.83 -7.53 -3.67
CA LEU A 176 -6.35 -8.69 -2.93
C LEU A 176 -6.61 -8.34 -1.46
N PHE A 177 -7.86 -8.49 -1.04
CA PHE A 177 -8.34 -8.27 0.33
C PHE A 177 -8.69 -9.58 1.02
N ALA A 178 -8.91 -9.53 2.32
CA ALA A 178 -9.50 -10.63 3.06
C ALA A 178 -10.92 -10.95 2.54
N GLY A 179 -11.05 -12.06 1.82
CA GLY A 179 -12.30 -12.53 1.23
C GLY A 179 -12.81 -11.74 0.02
N SER A 180 -12.06 -10.74 -0.50
CA SER A 180 -12.50 -9.88 -1.61
C SER A 180 -11.32 -9.44 -2.47
N VAL A 181 -11.60 -8.58 -3.46
CA VAL A 181 -10.63 -7.92 -4.34
C VAL A 181 -11.04 -6.47 -4.59
N GLY A 182 -10.12 -5.63 -5.06
CA GLY A 182 -10.44 -4.29 -5.51
C GLY A 182 -11.46 -4.29 -6.66
N ARG A 183 -12.34 -3.28 -6.69
CA ARG A 183 -13.30 -3.10 -7.78
C ARG A 183 -12.57 -2.78 -9.08
N THR A 184 -13.22 -3.11 -10.20
CA THR A 184 -12.63 -2.98 -11.55
C THR A 184 -13.48 -2.11 -12.49
N ASP A 185 -14.47 -1.43 -11.94
CA ASP A 185 -15.46 -0.64 -12.68
C ASP A 185 -15.20 0.89 -12.64
N LEU A 186 -14.07 1.30 -12.05
CA LEU A 186 -13.60 2.69 -12.09
C LEU A 186 -12.75 2.95 -13.35
N ALA A 187 -12.47 4.24 -13.63
CA ALA A 187 -11.60 4.62 -14.73
C ALA A 187 -10.23 3.92 -14.64
N GLY A 188 -9.83 3.19 -15.68
CA GLY A 188 -8.62 2.38 -15.74
C GLY A 188 -8.74 1.00 -15.08
N GLY A 189 -9.91 0.66 -14.57
CA GLY A 189 -10.21 -0.69 -14.09
C GLY A 189 -10.48 -1.67 -15.23
N ASP A 190 -10.09 -2.94 -15.05
CA ASP A 190 -10.28 -4.02 -16.03
C ASP A 190 -10.38 -5.37 -15.33
N GLU A 191 -11.56 -6.00 -15.40
CA GLU A 191 -11.82 -7.30 -14.75
C GLU A 191 -10.95 -8.42 -15.31
N THR A 192 -10.61 -8.37 -16.59
CA THR A 192 -9.75 -9.39 -17.23
C THR A 192 -8.32 -9.27 -16.74
N GLN A 193 -7.79 -8.05 -16.68
CA GLN A 193 -6.46 -7.80 -16.10
C GLN A 193 -6.41 -8.20 -14.62
N MET A 194 -7.45 -7.85 -13.82
CA MET A 194 -7.54 -8.26 -12.42
C MET A 194 -7.45 -9.79 -12.27
N ARG A 195 -8.19 -10.54 -13.09
CA ARG A 195 -8.10 -12.01 -13.07
C ARG A 195 -6.71 -12.53 -13.38
N HIS A 196 -6.03 -11.94 -14.38
CA HIS A 196 -4.65 -12.30 -14.70
C HIS A 196 -3.69 -11.97 -13.56
N SER A 197 -3.84 -10.80 -12.94
CA SER A 197 -3.05 -10.35 -11.80
C SER A 197 -3.22 -11.29 -10.59
N LEU A 198 -4.45 -11.62 -10.23
CA LEU A 198 -4.77 -12.55 -9.15
C LEU A 198 -4.15 -13.93 -9.39
N ARG A 199 -4.23 -14.45 -10.63
CA ARG A 199 -3.59 -15.71 -10.99
C ARG A 199 -2.08 -15.63 -10.84
N THR A 200 -1.45 -14.59 -11.39
CA THR A 200 -0.01 -14.37 -11.29
C THR A 200 0.45 -14.34 -9.84
N ILE A 201 -0.20 -13.55 -8.99
CA ILE A 201 0.11 -13.43 -7.57
C ILE A 201 -0.03 -14.78 -6.86
N SER A 202 -1.13 -15.51 -7.09
CA SER A 202 -1.38 -16.80 -6.45
C SER A 202 -0.39 -17.91 -6.81
N HIS A 203 0.37 -17.75 -7.91
CA HIS A 203 1.40 -18.70 -8.32
C HIS A 203 2.82 -18.21 -8.03
N ALA A 204 3.03 -16.88 -8.02
CA ALA A 204 4.35 -16.29 -7.87
C ALA A 204 4.76 -16.06 -6.40
N LEU A 205 3.79 -15.85 -5.51
CA LEU A 205 4.06 -15.62 -4.10
C LEU A 205 3.99 -16.91 -3.29
N ASP A 206 4.80 -16.95 -2.22
CA ASP A 206 4.72 -18.02 -1.24
C ASP A 206 3.33 -18.05 -0.59
N PRO A 207 2.63 -19.20 -0.50
CA PRO A 207 1.36 -19.31 0.19
C PRO A 207 1.37 -18.84 1.65
N ALA A 208 2.52 -18.84 2.32
CA ALA A 208 2.68 -18.32 3.68
C ALA A 208 2.75 -16.78 3.74
N THR A 209 2.71 -16.07 2.60
CA THR A 209 2.82 -14.61 2.56
C THR A 209 1.71 -13.95 3.37
N LEU A 210 2.09 -13.15 4.37
CA LEU A 210 1.17 -12.25 5.06
C LEU A 210 0.78 -11.12 4.11
N LEU A 211 -0.51 -10.90 3.91
CA LEU A 211 -1.06 -9.84 3.08
C LEU A 211 -1.55 -8.68 3.95
N ILE A 212 -1.10 -7.47 3.60
CA ILE A 212 -1.55 -6.20 4.19
C ILE A 212 -2.28 -5.46 3.06
N PRO A 213 -3.62 -5.51 3.05
CA PRO A 213 -4.42 -4.95 1.96
C PRO A 213 -4.59 -3.43 2.08
N GLY A 214 -5.01 -2.79 0.99
CA GLY A 214 -5.40 -1.38 0.96
C GLY A 214 -6.65 -1.08 1.79
N HIS A 215 -7.50 -2.07 2.04
CA HIS A 215 -8.69 -1.96 2.89
C HIS A 215 -8.90 -3.23 3.71
N GLY A 216 -9.48 -3.05 4.92
CA GLY A 216 -9.85 -4.18 5.79
C GLY A 216 -8.68 -4.81 6.55
N PRO A 217 -8.87 -6.01 7.12
CA PRO A 217 -7.88 -6.66 7.95
C PRO A 217 -6.77 -7.34 7.12
N THR A 218 -5.65 -7.62 7.78
CA THR A 218 -4.60 -8.51 7.24
C THR A 218 -5.12 -9.93 7.05
N THR A 219 -4.51 -10.66 6.12
CA THR A 219 -4.82 -12.06 5.83
C THR A 219 -3.58 -12.81 5.38
N VAL A 220 -3.67 -14.11 5.10
CA VAL A 220 -2.57 -14.92 4.57
C VAL A 220 -2.96 -15.46 3.21
N LEU A 221 -2.01 -15.48 2.26
CA LEU A 221 -2.29 -15.87 0.88
C LEU A 221 -2.87 -17.29 0.77
N SER A 222 -2.39 -18.26 1.56
CA SER A 222 -2.95 -19.63 1.59
C SER A 222 -4.44 -19.64 1.96
N HIS A 223 -4.85 -18.84 2.93
CA HIS A 223 -6.25 -18.69 3.30
C HIS A 223 -7.09 -18.13 2.14
N GLU A 224 -6.59 -17.09 1.47
CA GLU A 224 -7.29 -16.51 0.32
C GLU A 224 -7.35 -17.47 -0.88
N ILE A 225 -6.30 -18.26 -1.11
CA ILE A 225 -6.32 -19.32 -2.14
C ILE A 225 -7.46 -20.32 -1.90
N GLU A 226 -7.72 -20.65 -0.65
CA GLU A 226 -8.75 -21.64 -0.27
C GLU A 226 -10.16 -21.05 -0.22
N THR A 227 -10.32 -19.83 0.24
CA THR A 227 -11.63 -19.27 0.63
C THR A 227 -12.11 -18.11 -0.25
N ASN A 228 -11.20 -17.29 -0.82
CA ASN A 228 -11.58 -16.12 -1.60
C ASN A 228 -12.22 -16.50 -2.94
N PRO A 229 -13.50 -16.15 -3.18
CA PRO A 229 -14.20 -16.58 -4.37
C PRO A 229 -13.61 -16.02 -5.67
N TYR A 230 -13.08 -14.80 -5.63
CA TYR A 230 -12.48 -14.14 -6.79
C TYR A 230 -11.14 -14.79 -7.16
N LEU A 231 -10.29 -15.06 -6.17
CA LEU A 231 -9.00 -15.70 -6.37
C LEU A 231 -9.19 -17.16 -6.87
N ARG A 232 -10.13 -17.90 -6.29
CA ARG A 232 -10.50 -19.24 -6.74
C ARG A 232 -10.97 -19.24 -8.19
N ARG A 233 -11.87 -18.31 -8.55
CA ARG A 233 -12.34 -18.15 -9.93
C ARG A 233 -11.21 -17.80 -10.89
N ALA A 234 -10.31 -16.89 -10.51
CA ALA A 234 -9.17 -16.51 -11.32
C ALA A 234 -8.23 -17.68 -11.63
N ARG A 235 -8.08 -18.62 -10.70
CA ARG A 235 -7.23 -19.81 -10.86
C ARG A 235 -7.86 -20.91 -11.71
N THR A 236 -9.19 -20.98 -11.80
CA THR A 236 -9.92 -22.03 -12.55
C THR A 236 -10.25 -21.63 -13.99
N LEU A 237 -10.39 -20.35 -14.28
CA LEU A 237 -10.66 -19.81 -15.61
C LEU A 237 -9.33 -19.48 -16.32
N GLY A 238 -8.61 -20.50 -16.77
CA GLY A 238 -7.31 -20.37 -17.46
C GLY A 238 -7.42 -20.62 -18.93
#